data_3e84de471ef674f02f8ee9476f5eea0f
#
_entry.id   3e84de471ef674f02f8ee9476f5eea0f
#
_cell.length_a   1.000
_cell.length_b   1.000
_cell.length_c   1.000
_cell.angle_alpha   90.00
_cell.angle_beta   90.00
_cell.angle_gamma   90.00
#
_symmetry.space_group_name_H-M   'P 1'
#
loop_
_entity.id
_entity.type
_entity.pdbx_description
1 polymer ?
#
loop_
_entity_poly.entity_id
_entity_poly.type
_entity_poly.pdbx_seq_one_letter_code
_entity_poly.pdbx_strand_id
1 'polypeptide(L)'
;MIKKIRNYILLAAVALSAASCLDKLPEDEVPFDNAIRSVSDVNQAVIGIYDAFKSSALYSGNLTLLPDLQADFVYAVNGYTNTYGNIWRWKDILATNTDIEAVYQALYAVINRCNFMLDRVDYVRKNTTVDADLDKLDQYCGEAYFARALAYSELIKLFCKAYESDEEAANELGVILTEHYNGNEEMKRASLKDSYQFVLDDLNRAADLLKLEDDFKGTLYDTTYFNEYTVYALRARIALYMKKWDDAIKYSDKVIESNYYTLASCTRQVSQGVSYYQYMWTNDHSIEGIWKVGFTVNSYGGRLGTIFANYDFRNFRPDYVPAEWVIDLYDSNDLRVSSFFKAYTTGYSHGLTWPLLMKYFGNQDFMKQYNILHVTMPKVFRLSEQYL
;
A
#
# COMPACT_ATOMS: atom_id res chain seq x y z
N MET A 1 69.63 -20.63 -20.62
CA MET A 1 69.09 -19.37 -20.05
C MET A 1 67.80 -18.89 -20.77
N ILE A 2 67.79 -18.85 -22.08
CA ILE A 2 66.65 -18.37 -22.93
C ILE A 2 65.33 -19.13 -22.68
N LYS A 3 65.37 -20.47 -22.53
CA LYS A 3 64.13 -21.26 -22.24
C LYS A 3 63.49 -20.96 -20.89
N LYS A 4 64.29 -20.63 -19.90
CA LYS A 4 63.72 -20.24 -18.56
C LYS A 4 63.08 -18.88 -18.61
N ILE A 5 63.66 -17.91 -19.31
CA ILE A 5 63.10 -16.55 -19.49
C ILE A 5 61.78 -16.61 -20.26
N ARG A 6 61.69 -17.41 -21.31
CA ARG A 6 60.43 -17.63 -22.07
C ARG A 6 59.31 -18.21 -21.21
N ASN A 7 59.62 -19.14 -20.29
CA ASN A 7 58.64 -19.73 -19.41
C ASN A 7 58.14 -18.71 -18.33
N TYR A 8 59.00 -17.82 -17.83
CA TYR A 8 58.59 -16.76 -16.93
C TYR A 8 57.73 -15.69 -17.61
N ILE A 9 58.01 -15.35 -18.86
CA ILE A 9 57.18 -14.43 -19.66
C ILE A 9 55.81 -15.05 -19.94
N LEU A 10 55.72 -16.33 -20.24
CA LEU A 10 54.46 -17.05 -20.42
C LEU A 10 53.65 -17.13 -19.13
N LEU A 11 54.28 -17.37 -17.98
CA LEU A 11 53.61 -17.38 -16.67
C LEU A 11 53.07 -16.00 -16.30
N ALA A 12 53.84 -14.94 -16.56
CA ALA A 12 53.43 -13.57 -16.33
C ALA A 12 52.25 -13.15 -17.24
N ALA A 13 52.24 -13.58 -18.52
CA ALA A 13 51.15 -13.32 -19.45
C ALA A 13 49.84 -14.04 -19.04
N VAL A 14 49.95 -15.28 -18.54
CA VAL A 14 48.78 -16.03 -18.01
C VAL A 14 48.28 -15.43 -16.71
N ALA A 15 49.15 -14.92 -15.81
CA ALA A 15 48.75 -14.26 -14.59
C ALA A 15 48.06 -12.90 -14.86
N LEU A 16 48.50 -12.16 -15.87
CA LEU A 16 47.86 -10.88 -16.29
C LEU A 16 46.52 -11.11 -16.98
N SER A 17 46.31 -12.21 -17.71
CA SER A 17 45.02 -12.54 -18.32
C SER A 17 43.98 -13.06 -17.31
N ALA A 18 44.42 -13.64 -16.19
CA ALA A 18 43.53 -14.09 -15.13
C ALA A 18 42.98 -12.95 -14.23
N ALA A 19 43.66 -11.79 -14.20
CA ALA A 19 43.23 -10.63 -13.44
C ALA A 19 42.17 -9.77 -14.17
N SER A 20 41.94 -10.01 -15.46
CA SER A 20 41.04 -9.17 -16.30
C SER A 20 39.55 -9.53 -16.24
N CYS A 21 39.15 -10.60 -15.52
CA CYS A 21 37.78 -11.10 -15.55
C CYS A 21 37.05 -11.03 -14.18
N LEU A 22 37.62 -10.43 -13.14
CA LEU A 22 37.08 -10.48 -11.79
C LEU A 22 36.06 -9.38 -11.45
N ASP A 23 35.93 -8.33 -12.28
CA ASP A 23 35.07 -7.19 -12.04
C ASP A 23 34.00 -6.94 -13.13
N LYS A 24 33.62 -7.97 -13.90
CA LYS A 24 32.44 -7.83 -14.75
C LYS A 24 31.18 -7.97 -13.89
N LEU A 25 30.59 -6.83 -13.57
CA LEU A 25 29.20 -6.79 -13.12
C LEU A 25 28.29 -7.34 -14.23
N PRO A 26 27.21 -8.05 -13.89
CA PRO A 26 26.17 -8.41 -14.85
C PRO A 26 25.76 -7.18 -15.66
N GLU A 27 25.55 -7.31 -16.94
CA GLU A 27 25.21 -6.17 -17.83
C GLU A 27 23.88 -5.51 -17.42
N ASP A 28 23.03 -6.23 -16.67
CA ASP A 28 21.70 -5.80 -16.22
C ASP A 28 21.67 -5.29 -14.76
N GLU A 29 22.82 -5.21 -14.07
CA GLU A 29 22.88 -4.76 -12.68
C GLU A 29 23.71 -3.47 -12.54
N VAL A 30 23.09 -2.46 -11.91
CA VAL A 30 23.82 -1.26 -11.48
C VAL A 30 24.29 -1.46 -10.04
N PRO A 31 25.61 -1.31 -9.76
CA PRO A 31 26.08 -1.38 -8.38
C PRO A 31 25.34 -0.44 -7.48
N PHE A 32 25.08 -0.86 -6.24
CA PHE A 32 24.39 -0.05 -5.24
C PHE A 32 24.93 1.39 -5.15
N ASP A 33 26.25 1.55 -5.12
CA ASP A 33 26.92 2.85 -5.06
C ASP A 33 26.70 3.75 -6.29
N ASN A 34 26.27 3.19 -7.40
CA ASN A 34 26.03 3.88 -8.65
C ASN A 34 24.55 4.07 -8.99
N ALA A 35 23.65 3.43 -8.25
CA ALA A 35 22.24 3.40 -8.57
C ALA A 35 21.51 4.74 -8.31
N ILE A 36 21.93 5.48 -7.27
CA ILE A 36 21.36 6.80 -6.92
C ILE A 36 22.51 7.79 -6.75
N ARG A 37 22.60 8.76 -7.68
CA ARG A 37 23.67 9.78 -7.71
C ARG A 37 23.18 11.21 -7.87
N SER A 38 21.93 11.39 -8.27
CA SER A 38 21.31 12.70 -8.52
C SER A 38 19.95 12.82 -7.87
N VAL A 39 19.47 14.06 -7.75
CA VAL A 39 18.09 14.33 -7.27
C VAL A 39 17.04 13.64 -8.14
N SER A 40 17.30 13.54 -9.46
CA SER A 40 16.45 12.80 -10.39
C SER A 40 16.39 11.30 -10.07
N ASP A 41 17.50 10.69 -9.68
CA ASP A 41 17.53 9.28 -9.31
C ASP A 41 16.78 9.03 -8.00
N VAL A 42 16.89 9.95 -7.03
CA VAL A 42 16.09 9.90 -5.80
C VAL A 42 14.60 9.98 -6.12
N ASN A 43 14.18 10.89 -7.02
CA ASN A 43 12.80 10.97 -7.47
C ASN A 43 12.32 9.65 -8.10
N GLN A 44 13.13 9.02 -8.95
CA GLN A 44 12.79 7.71 -9.54
C GLN A 44 12.66 6.61 -8.47
N ALA A 45 13.51 6.63 -7.44
CA ALA A 45 13.41 5.70 -6.32
C ALA A 45 12.10 5.91 -5.53
N VAL A 46 11.69 7.16 -5.28
CA VAL A 46 10.41 7.48 -4.63
C VAL A 46 9.23 7.02 -5.49
N ILE A 47 9.25 7.27 -6.79
CA ILE A 47 8.22 6.73 -7.71
C ILE A 47 8.16 5.21 -7.61
N GLY A 48 9.32 4.55 -7.51
CA GLY A 48 9.41 3.10 -7.26
C GLY A 48 8.79 2.65 -5.93
N ILE A 49 8.85 3.48 -4.88
CA ILE A 49 8.17 3.22 -3.59
C ILE A 49 6.65 3.27 -3.79
N TYR A 50 6.10 4.31 -4.43
CA TYR A 50 4.67 4.39 -4.74
C TYR A 50 4.20 3.23 -5.62
N ASP A 51 5.01 2.82 -6.59
CA ASP A 51 4.69 1.70 -7.48
C ASP A 51 4.62 0.37 -6.73
N ALA A 52 5.43 0.18 -5.68
CA ALA A 52 5.37 -1.01 -4.84
C ALA A 52 3.99 -1.19 -4.16
N PHE A 53 3.31 -0.10 -3.79
CA PHE A 53 1.97 -0.16 -3.22
C PHE A 53 0.88 -0.60 -4.22
N LYS A 54 1.16 -0.60 -5.52
CA LYS A 54 0.24 -1.12 -6.55
C LYS A 54 0.18 -2.65 -6.58
N SER A 55 1.09 -3.35 -5.87
CA SER A 55 1.08 -4.81 -5.81
C SER A 55 -0.32 -5.36 -5.52
N SER A 56 -0.73 -6.38 -6.27
CA SER A 56 -1.99 -7.09 -6.00
C SER A 56 -2.01 -7.82 -4.66
N ALA A 57 -0.86 -8.00 -4.02
CA ALA A 57 -0.77 -8.48 -2.66
C ALA A 57 -1.15 -7.43 -1.61
N LEU A 58 -1.12 -6.13 -1.98
CA LEU A 58 -1.41 -5.03 -1.06
C LEU A 58 -2.86 -4.52 -1.21
N TYR A 59 -3.06 -3.21 -1.11
CA TYR A 59 -4.38 -2.56 -1.01
C TYR A 59 -5.32 -2.84 -2.18
N SER A 60 -4.81 -3.15 -3.37
CA SER A 60 -5.62 -3.52 -4.54
C SER A 60 -5.95 -5.02 -4.62
N GLY A 61 -5.67 -5.78 -3.57
CA GLY A 61 -5.92 -7.23 -3.52
C GLY A 61 -5.85 -7.79 -2.10
N ASN A 62 -4.93 -8.73 -1.84
CA ASN A 62 -4.91 -9.57 -0.64
C ASN A 62 -5.01 -8.79 0.68
N LEU A 63 -4.25 -7.71 0.86
CA LEU A 63 -4.27 -6.91 2.09
C LEU A 63 -5.67 -6.38 2.45
N THR A 64 -6.49 -6.07 1.45
CA THR A 64 -7.88 -5.62 1.63
C THR A 64 -8.85 -6.80 1.73
N LEU A 65 -8.63 -7.86 0.92
CA LEU A 65 -9.58 -8.96 0.78
C LEU A 65 -9.54 -9.94 1.94
N LEU A 66 -8.32 -10.30 2.41
CA LEU A 66 -8.18 -11.35 3.41
C LEU A 66 -8.92 -11.04 4.72
N PRO A 67 -8.85 -9.83 5.30
CA PRO A 67 -9.63 -9.48 6.49
C PRO A 67 -11.15 -9.54 6.25
N ASP A 68 -11.63 -9.03 5.12
CA ASP A 68 -13.06 -9.02 4.80
C ASP A 68 -13.62 -10.45 4.65
N LEU A 69 -12.82 -11.37 4.06
CA LEU A 69 -13.20 -12.77 3.93
C LEU A 69 -13.25 -13.50 5.29
N GLN A 70 -12.32 -13.17 6.20
CA GLN A 70 -12.25 -13.76 7.53
C GLN A 70 -13.30 -13.21 8.50
N ALA A 71 -13.87 -12.05 8.22
CA ALA A 71 -14.86 -11.40 9.08
C ALA A 71 -16.30 -11.92 8.86
N ASP A 72 -16.50 -12.98 8.07
CA ASP A 72 -17.80 -13.57 7.72
C ASP A 72 -18.76 -12.62 6.99
N PHE A 73 -18.26 -11.50 6.45
CA PHE A 73 -19.07 -10.50 5.76
C PHE A 73 -19.63 -11.00 4.42
N VAL A 74 -19.10 -12.11 3.93
CA VAL A 74 -19.44 -12.66 2.61
C VAL A 74 -19.68 -14.16 2.66
N TYR A 75 -20.52 -14.64 1.75
CA TYR A 75 -20.71 -16.07 1.48
C TYR A 75 -19.91 -16.47 0.25
N ALA A 76 -19.16 -17.56 0.35
CA ALA A 76 -18.52 -18.19 -0.79
C ALA A 76 -19.55 -18.98 -1.62
N VAL A 77 -19.67 -18.66 -2.92
CA VAL A 77 -20.66 -19.29 -3.81
C VAL A 77 -20.41 -20.80 -3.95
N ASN A 78 -19.14 -21.20 -4.09
CA ASN A 78 -18.73 -22.61 -4.21
C ASN A 78 -17.94 -23.11 -2.97
N GLY A 79 -18.04 -22.42 -1.84
CA GLY A 79 -17.37 -22.80 -0.61
C GLY A 79 -15.84 -22.84 -0.75
N TYR A 80 -15.22 -23.99 -0.42
CA TYR A 80 -13.75 -24.10 -0.41
C TYR A 80 -13.11 -24.08 -1.80
N THR A 81 -13.86 -24.23 -2.86
CA THR A 81 -13.35 -24.20 -4.25
C THR A 81 -13.26 -22.80 -4.82
N ASN A 82 -13.79 -21.79 -4.12
CA ASN A 82 -13.58 -20.40 -4.48
C ASN A 82 -12.12 -19.97 -4.20
N THR A 83 -11.65 -18.96 -4.92
CA THR A 83 -10.39 -18.27 -4.62
C THR A 83 -10.39 -17.86 -3.14
N TYR A 84 -9.30 -18.10 -2.41
CA TYR A 84 -9.20 -17.89 -0.96
C TYR A 84 -10.15 -18.75 -0.08
N GLY A 85 -10.75 -19.81 -0.61
CA GLY A 85 -11.76 -20.59 0.12
C GLY A 85 -11.28 -21.19 1.44
N ASN A 86 -10.00 -21.53 1.58
CA ASN A 86 -9.42 -21.98 2.85
C ASN A 86 -9.33 -20.85 3.87
N ILE A 87 -8.94 -19.66 3.44
CA ILE A 87 -8.85 -18.47 4.31
C ILE A 87 -10.25 -18.08 4.80
N TRP A 88 -11.24 -18.03 3.89
CA TRP A 88 -12.63 -17.78 4.25
C TRP A 88 -13.17 -18.76 5.30
N ARG A 89 -12.75 -20.02 5.26
CA ARG A 89 -13.16 -21.05 6.23
C ARG A 89 -12.26 -21.11 7.47
N TRP A 90 -11.30 -20.21 7.63
CA TRP A 90 -10.29 -20.25 8.70
C TRP A 90 -9.50 -21.56 8.72
N LYS A 91 -9.24 -22.16 7.56
CA LYS A 91 -8.46 -23.39 7.40
C LYS A 91 -7.14 -23.09 6.69
N ASP A 92 -6.10 -23.86 7.06
CA ASP A 92 -4.78 -23.78 6.41
C ASP A 92 -4.19 -22.37 6.43
N ILE A 93 -4.44 -21.61 7.50
CA ILE A 93 -3.81 -20.31 7.75
C ILE A 93 -2.41 -20.56 8.28
N LEU A 94 -1.51 -20.89 7.37
CA LEU A 94 -0.12 -21.26 7.66
C LEU A 94 0.83 -20.23 7.07
N ALA A 95 2.06 -20.17 7.60
CA ALA A 95 3.12 -19.32 7.04
C ALA A 95 3.47 -19.68 5.58
N THR A 96 3.14 -20.88 5.13
CA THR A 96 3.33 -21.36 3.75
C THR A 96 2.13 -21.08 2.84
N ASN A 97 1.09 -20.41 3.34
CA ASN A 97 -0.02 -19.98 2.50
C ASN A 97 0.45 -18.85 1.58
N THR A 98 0.41 -19.07 0.27
CA THR A 98 0.97 -18.16 -0.73
C THR A 98 0.32 -16.77 -0.74
N ASP A 99 -0.95 -16.65 -0.37
CA ASP A 99 -1.65 -15.36 -0.33
C ASP A 99 -1.21 -14.53 0.86
N ILE A 100 -1.02 -15.18 2.02
CA ILE A 100 -0.50 -14.54 3.24
C ILE A 100 0.97 -14.17 3.07
N GLU A 101 1.77 -15.10 2.55
CA GLU A 101 3.19 -14.88 2.25
C GLU A 101 3.39 -13.70 1.29
N ALA A 102 2.56 -13.61 0.23
CA ALA A 102 2.63 -12.52 -0.73
C ALA A 102 2.43 -11.14 -0.08
N VAL A 103 1.51 -11.00 0.89
CA VAL A 103 1.34 -9.75 1.65
C VAL A 103 2.59 -9.41 2.44
N TYR A 104 3.15 -10.39 3.16
CA TYR A 104 4.35 -10.22 3.96
C TYR A 104 5.53 -9.75 3.10
N GLN A 105 5.79 -10.47 2.00
CA GLN A 105 6.87 -10.16 1.06
C GLN A 105 6.68 -8.77 0.41
N ALA A 106 5.47 -8.41 0.00
CA ALA A 106 5.20 -7.13 -0.64
C ALA A 106 5.42 -5.95 0.32
N LEU A 107 5.04 -6.08 1.60
CA LEU A 107 5.29 -5.04 2.60
C LEU A 107 6.79 -4.88 2.88
N TYR A 108 7.56 -5.96 2.99
CA TYR A 108 9.01 -5.87 3.13
C TYR A 108 9.69 -5.37 1.84
N ALA A 109 9.11 -5.60 0.66
CA ALA A 109 9.62 -5.00 -0.56
C ALA A 109 9.46 -3.47 -0.57
N VAL A 110 8.36 -2.93 -0.03
CA VAL A 110 8.22 -1.47 0.20
C VAL A 110 9.30 -0.97 1.15
N ILE A 111 9.48 -1.63 2.31
CA ILE A 111 10.48 -1.27 3.31
C ILE A 111 11.89 -1.26 2.69
N ASN A 112 12.23 -2.30 1.93
CA ASN A 112 13.53 -2.42 1.31
C ASN A 112 13.79 -1.32 0.27
N ARG A 113 12.79 -0.90 -0.50
CA ARG A 113 12.89 0.24 -1.43
C ARG A 113 13.08 1.55 -0.68
N CYS A 114 12.41 1.75 0.46
CA CYS A 114 12.63 2.92 1.31
C CYS A 114 14.06 2.95 1.85
N ASN A 115 14.54 1.84 2.40
CA ASN A 115 15.90 1.72 2.92
C ASN A 115 16.94 1.98 1.82
N PHE A 116 16.75 1.40 0.63
CA PHE A 116 17.62 1.60 -0.53
C PHE A 116 17.79 3.09 -0.88
N MET A 117 16.70 3.84 -0.91
CA MET A 117 16.74 5.27 -1.19
C MET A 117 17.37 6.06 -0.04
N LEU A 118 16.94 5.79 1.20
CA LEU A 118 17.42 6.51 2.39
C LEU A 118 18.92 6.32 2.62
N ASP A 119 19.47 5.13 2.36
CA ASP A 119 20.92 4.88 2.51
C ASP A 119 21.76 5.65 1.49
N ARG A 120 21.17 6.10 0.37
CA ARG A 120 21.89 6.79 -0.70
C ARG A 120 21.67 8.31 -0.73
N VAL A 121 20.60 8.80 -0.11
CA VAL A 121 20.22 10.22 -0.18
C VAL A 121 21.29 11.16 0.34
N ASP A 122 22.03 10.77 1.38
CA ASP A 122 23.10 11.61 1.95
C ASP A 122 24.24 11.86 0.97
N TYR A 123 24.55 10.87 0.11
CA TYR A 123 25.52 11.08 -0.96
C TYR A 123 25.04 12.16 -1.95
N VAL A 124 23.78 12.08 -2.36
CA VAL A 124 23.18 13.06 -3.28
C VAL A 124 23.15 14.45 -2.63
N ARG A 125 22.71 14.53 -1.38
CA ARG A 125 22.64 15.78 -0.61
C ARG A 125 24.00 16.48 -0.53
N LYS A 126 25.07 15.77 -0.22
CA LYS A 126 26.44 16.33 -0.16
C LYS A 126 26.94 16.88 -1.49
N ASN A 127 26.41 16.39 -2.61
CA ASN A 127 26.78 16.81 -3.96
C ASN A 127 25.77 17.78 -4.59
N THR A 128 24.73 18.21 -3.85
CA THR A 128 23.70 19.14 -4.29
C THR A 128 23.97 20.53 -3.69
N THR A 129 23.98 21.56 -4.54
CA THR A 129 24.26 22.96 -4.14
C THR A 129 23.09 23.90 -4.35
N VAL A 130 21.98 23.41 -4.91
CA VAL A 130 20.79 24.19 -5.24
C VAL A 130 19.77 24.01 -4.11
N ASP A 131 19.37 25.08 -3.45
CA ASP A 131 18.45 25.01 -2.29
C ASP A 131 17.12 24.35 -2.65
N ALA A 132 16.53 24.69 -3.79
CA ALA A 132 15.29 24.07 -4.26
C ALA A 132 15.41 22.54 -4.50
N ASP A 133 16.58 22.03 -4.78
CA ASP A 133 16.83 20.59 -4.91
C ASP A 133 17.06 19.94 -3.55
N LEU A 134 17.60 20.68 -2.57
CA LEU A 134 17.67 20.22 -1.18
C LEU A 134 16.27 20.10 -0.57
N ASP A 135 15.37 21.05 -0.82
CA ASP A 135 13.97 20.99 -0.40
C ASP A 135 13.25 19.76 -0.99
N LYS A 136 13.49 19.46 -2.28
CA LYS A 136 12.96 18.23 -2.89
C LYS A 136 13.50 16.97 -2.24
N LEU A 137 14.79 16.92 -1.90
CA LEU A 137 15.36 15.77 -1.20
C LEU A 137 14.73 15.59 0.19
N ASP A 138 14.43 16.67 0.88
CA ASP A 138 13.71 16.62 2.16
C ASP A 138 12.31 16.05 1.99
N GLN A 139 11.56 16.52 1.00
CA GLN A 139 10.26 15.98 0.66
C GLN A 139 10.34 14.47 0.34
N TYR A 140 11.27 14.05 -0.51
CA TYR A 140 11.45 12.64 -0.88
C TYR A 140 11.84 11.76 0.33
N CYS A 141 12.68 12.27 1.23
CA CYS A 141 12.98 11.56 2.49
C CYS A 141 11.71 11.40 3.35
N GLY A 142 10.92 12.46 3.48
CA GLY A 142 9.66 12.42 4.21
C GLY A 142 8.70 11.38 3.65
N GLU A 143 8.58 11.30 2.32
CA GLU A 143 7.76 10.30 1.64
C GLU A 143 8.25 8.87 1.90
N ALA A 144 9.56 8.64 1.88
CA ALA A 144 10.14 7.33 2.17
C ALA A 144 9.96 6.91 3.64
N TYR A 145 10.16 7.81 4.60
CA TYR A 145 9.89 7.54 6.02
C TYR A 145 8.41 7.22 6.24
N PHE A 146 7.51 7.99 5.65
CA PHE A 146 6.08 7.71 5.74
C PHE A 146 5.72 6.35 5.14
N ALA A 147 6.21 6.03 3.95
CA ALA A 147 5.96 4.77 3.27
C ALA A 147 6.45 3.57 4.10
N ARG A 148 7.63 3.69 4.73
CA ARG A 148 8.20 2.67 5.60
C ARG A 148 7.37 2.48 6.86
N ALA A 149 6.96 3.57 7.50
CA ALA A 149 6.07 3.55 8.64
C ALA A 149 4.72 2.88 8.31
N LEU A 150 4.12 3.21 7.17
CA LEU A 150 2.87 2.61 6.71
C LEU A 150 3.03 1.10 6.49
N ALA A 151 4.09 0.67 5.81
CA ALA A 151 4.34 -0.75 5.57
C ALA A 151 4.56 -1.53 6.88
N TYR A 152 5.33 -1.00 7.82
CA TYR A 152 5.49 -1.61 9.14
C TYR A 152 4.19 -1.64 9.95
N SER A 153 3.37 -0.60 9.89
CA SER A 153 2.08 -0.56 10.59
C SER A 153 1.13 -1.66 10.09
N GLU A 154 1.14 -1.96 8.79
CA GLU A 154 0.35 -3.06 8.22
C GLU A 154 0.92 -4.43 8.63
N LEU A 155 2.24 -4.59 8.67
CA LEU A 155 2.88 -5.80 9.18
C LEU A 155 2.51 -6.07 10.64
N ILE A 156 2.56 -5.04 11.49
CA ILE A 156 2.20 -5.16 12.91
C ILE A 156 0.74 -5.58 13.04
N LYS A 157 -0.16 -4.89 12.34
CA LYS A 157 -1.60 -5.16 12.40
C LYS A 157 -1.96 -6.59 12.01
N LEU A 158 -1.27 -7.18 11.02
CA LEU A 158 -1.61 -8.49 10.47
C LEU A 158 -0.86 -9.64 11.14
N PHE A 159 0.38 -9.43 11.60
CA PHE A 159 1.28 -10.50 12.00
C PHE A 159 1.68 -10.46 13.48
N CYS A 160 1.15 -9.50 14.26
CA CYS A 160 1.40 -9.40 15.68
C CYS A 160 0.10 -9.52 16.47
N LYS A 161 0.22 -9.72 17.78
CA LYS A 161 -0.92 -9.63 18.69
C LYS A 161 -1.44 -8.19 18.79
N ALA A 162 -2.68 -8.04 19.22
CA ALA A 162 -3.23 -6.73 19.55
C ALA A 162 -2.40 -6.06 20.67
N TYR A 163 -2.30 -4.74 20.59
CA TYR A 163 -1.64 -3.95 21.63
C TYR A 163 -2.59 -3.77 22.82
N GLU A 164 -2.22 -4.28 23.97
CA GLU A 164 -3.02 -4.17 25.19
C GLU A 164 -2.49 -3.10 26.15
N SER A 165 -1.17 -3.14 26.40
CA SER A 165 -0.46 -2.18 27.24
C SER A 165 1.01 -2.11 26.85
N ASP A 166 1.71 -1.06 27.29
CA ASP A 166 3.15 -0.88 27.08
C ASP A 166 3.96 -2.00 27.72
N GLU A 167 3.50 -2.56 28.85
CA GLU A 167 4.16 -3.65 29.58
C GLU A 167 4.03 -4.98 28.82
N GLU A 168 2.83 -5.32 28.36
CA GLU A 168 2.62 -6.53 27.56
C GLU A 168 3.34 -6.44 26.22
N ALA A 169 3.24 -5.31 25.54
CA ALA A 169 3.88 -5.09 24.24
C ALA A 169 5.42 -5.21 24.32
N ALA A 170 6.04 -4.93 25.46
CA ALA A 170 7.47 -5.11 25.66
C ALA A 170 7.88 -6.60 25.68
N ASN A 171 6.95 -7.50 26.01
CA ASN A 171 7.18 -8.94 26.11
C ASN A 171 6.61 -9.74 24.92
N GLU A 172 5.78 -9.10 24.09
CA GLU A 172 5.21 -9.75 22.90
C GLU A 172 6.09 -9.52 21.66
N LEU A 173 6.04 -10.47 20.73
CA LEU A 173 6.80 -10.41 19.49
C LEU A 173 6.15 -9.42 18.51
N GLY A 174 6.95 -8.44 18.09
CA GLY A 174 6.65 -7.53 17.02
C GLY A 174 7.08 -8.04 15.64
N VAL A 175 7.67 -7.20 14.82
CA VAL A 175 8.15 -7.51 13.46
C VAL A 175 9.68 -7.48 13.37
N ILE A 176 10.25 -7.92 12.25
CA ILE A 176 11.68 -7.77 11.98
C ILE A 176 11.90 -6.31 11.52
N LEU A 177 12.68 -5.56 12.26
CA LEU A 177 13.02 -4.18 11.92
C LEU A 177 14.32 -4.15 11.12
N THR A 178 14.32 -3.45 9.99
CA THR A 178 15.51 -3.20 9.16
C THR A 178 15.57 -1.72 8.81
N GLU A 179 16.69 -1.07 9.10
CA GLU A 179 16.91 0.34 8.77
C GLU A 179 17.71 0.55 7.49
N HIS A 180 18.45 -0.48 7.06
CA HIS A 180 19.37 -0.40 5.94
C HIS A 180 19.02 -1.40 4.84
N TYR A 181 19.37 -1.06 3.59
CA TYR A 181 19.28 -1.94 2.45
C TYR A 181 20.38 -3.01 2.52
N ASN A 182 19.98 -4.28 2.37
CA ASN A 182 20.91 -5.41 2.46
C ASN A 182 21.81 -5.41 3.72
N GLY A 183 21.30 -4.92 4.83
CA GLY A 183 22.00 -4.94 6.11
C GLY A 183 22.36 -6.37 6.51
N ASN A 184 23.58 -6.58 7.03
CA ASN A 184 24.02 -7.85 7.59
C ASN A 184 23.49 -8.05 9.03
N GLU A 185 22.38 -7.43 9.35
CA GLU A 185 21.78 -7.49 10.67
C GLU A 185 21.16 -8.86 10.91
N GLU A 186 21.18 -9.28 12.16
CA GLU A 186 20.54 -10.55 12.54
C GLU A 186 19.02 -10.38 12.46
N MET A 187 18.38 -11.13 11.56
CA MET A 187 16.94 -11.05 11.29
C MET A 187 16.13 -11.64 12.45
N LYS A 188 15.95 -10.85 13.52
CA LYS A 188 15.11 -11.19 14.67
C LYS A 188 13.88 -10.28 14.75
N ARG A 189 12.77 -10.83 15.19
CA ARG A 189 11.60 -10.04 15.55
C ARG A 189 11.92 -9.17 16.78
N ALA A 190 11.69 -7.89 16.68
CA ALA A 190 11.72 -6.96 17.80
C ALA A 190 10.54 -7.21 18.76
N SER A 191 10.48 -6.51 19.88
CA SER A 191 9.26 -6.48 20.68
C SER A 191 8.14 -5.72 19.92
N LEU A 192 6.90 -6.01 20.29
CA LEU A 192 5.75 -5.27 19.74
C LEU A 192 5.85 -3.78 20.08
N LYS A 193 6.32 -3.45 21.29
CA LYS A 193 6.56 -2.08 21.72
C LYS A 193 7.60 -1.37 20.85
N ASP A 194 8.75 -2.01 20.62
CA ASP A 194 9.81 -1.42 19.79
C ASP A 194 9.37 -1.29 18.33
N SER A 195 8.55 -2.22 17.85
CA SER A 195 7.98 -2.16 16.50
C SER A 195 7.06 -0.95 16.31
N TYR A 196 6.19 -0.67 17.27
CA TYR A 196 5.38 0.55 17.24
C TYR A 196 6.23 1.82 17.42
N GLN A 197 7.24 1.78 18.29
CA GLN A 197 8.14 2.92 18.49
C GLN A 197 8.88 3.28 17.19
N PHE A 198 9.38 2.26 16.46
CA PHE A 198 10.04 2.47 15.17
C PHE A 198 9.10 3.16 14.16
N VAL A 199 7.85 2.72 14.09
CA VAL A 199 6.83 3.36 13.23
C VAL A 199 6.60 4.81 13.63
N LEU A 200 6.49 5.10 14.94
CA LEU A 200 6.30 6.46 15.43
C LEU A 200 7.51 7.36 15.17
N ASP A 201 8.73 6.82 15.24
CA ASP A 201 9.96 7.57 14.97
C ASP A 201 10.06 7.93 13.48
N ASP A 202 9.72 7.01 12.58
CA ASP A 202 9.63 7.31 11.15
C ASP A 202 8.53 8.33 10.84
N LEU A 203 7.38 8.27 11.52
CA LEU A 203 6.33 9.29 11.38
C LEU A 203 6.75 10.65 11.95
N ASN A 204 7.62 10.71 12.97
CA ASN A 204 8.21 11.96 13.42
C ASN A 204 9.09 12.57 12.34
N ARG A 205 10.03 11.77 11.78
CA ARG A 205 10.89 12.20 10.67
C ARG A 205 10.06 12.66 9.45
N ALA A 206 9.01 11.92 9.10
CA ALA A 206 8.13 12.30 8.00
C ALA A 206 7.38 13.62 8.27
N ALA A 207 6.90 13.84 9.50
CA ALA A 207 6.17 15.06 9.88
C ALA A 207 7.06 16.33 9.81
N ASP A 208 8.36 16.20 10.07
CA ASP A 208 9.29 17.32 9.99
C ASP A 208 9.58 17.72 8.53
N LEU A 209 9.48 16.78 7.60
CA LEU A 209 9.90 16.92 6.20
C LEU A 209 8.75 17.13 5.22
N LEU A 210 7.60 16.47 5.46
CA LEU A 210 6.45 16.57 4.59
C LEU A 210 5.65 17.84 4.86
N LYS A 211 5.53 18.68 3.85
CA LYS A 211 4.70 19.89 3.89
C LYS A 211 3.61 19.79 2.84
N LEU A 212 2.51 20.49 3.07
CA LEU A 212 1.51 20.69 2.04
C LEU A 212 1.96 21.86 1.16
N GLU A 213 2.27 21.59 -0.09
CA GLU A 213 2.57 22.64 -1.05
C GLU A 213 1.30 23.45 -1.38
N ASP A 214 1.44 24.77 -1.52
CA ASP A 214 0.30 25.66 -1.83
C ASP A 214 -0.39 25.30 -3.16
N ASP A 215 0.33 24.76 -4.12
CA ASP A 215 -0.18 24.28 -5.41
C ASP A 215 -1.11 23.06 -5.28
N PHE A 216 -1.04 22.35 -4.16
CA PHE A 216 -1.91 21.20 -3.89
C PHE A 216 -3.39 21.55 -3.76
N LYS A 217 -3.72 22.82 -3.45
CA LYS A 217 -5.10 23.31 -3.35
C LYS A 217 -5.90 23.20 -4.65
N GLY A 218 -5.22 23.13 -5.80
CA GLY A 218 -5.85 22.96 -7.11
C GLY A 218 -6.16 21.51 -7.48
N THR A 219 -5.59 20.54 -6.80
CA THR A 219 -5.62 19.09 -7.13
C THR A 219 -6.21 18.23 -6.04
N LEU A 220 -7.15 18.74 -5.25
CA LEU A 220 -7.86 18.02 -4.17
C LEU A 220 -8.43 16.64 -4.57
N TYR A 221 -8.55 16.37 -5.86
CA TYR A 221 -9.00 15.10 -6.40
C TYR A 221 -7.88 14.10 -6.69
N ASP A 222 -6.61 14.56 -6.71
CA ASP A 222 -5.45 13.71 -6.94
C ASP A 222 -4.61 13.56 -5.67
N THR A 223 -5.14 12.77 -4.76
CA THR A 223 -4.51 12.46 -3.46
C THR A 223 -3.63 11.22 -3.56
N THR A 224 -2.72 11.19 -4.53
CA THR A 224 -1.85 10.04 -4.80
C THR A 224 -0.46 10.16 -4.18
N TYR A 225 -0.11 11.36 -3.68
CA TYR A 225 1.14 11.63 -3.00
C TYR A 225 0.94 11.81 -1.49
N PHE A 226 1.97 11.48 -0.73
CA PHE A 226 1.97 11.70 0.72
C PHE A 226 2.18 13.17 1.06
N ASN A 227 1.56 13.60 2.14
CA ASN A 227 1.68 14.94 2.69
C ASN A 227 1.57 14.90 4.23
N GLU A 228 1.63 16.03 4.91
CA GLU A 228 1.52 16.10 6.36
C GLU A 228 0.21 15.49 6.90
N TYR A 229 -0.90 15.60 6.17
CA TYR A 229 -2.19 15.04 6.61
C TYR A 229 -2.24 13.52 6.49
N THR A 230 -1.47 12.91 5.58
CA THR A 230 -1.30 11.46 5.56
C THR A 230 -0.57 10.99 6.82
N VAL A 231 0.41 11.77 7.29
CA VAL A 231 1.12 11.48 8.56
C VAL A 231 0.16 11.55 9.74
N TYR A 232 -0.68 12.60 9.83
CA TYR A 232 -1.65 12.73 10.91
C TYR A 232 -2.69 11.61 10.88
N ALA A 233 -3.21 11.26 9.70
CA ALA A 233 -4.17 10.17 9.55
C ALA A 233 -3.59 8.81 9.99
N LEU A 234 -2.34 8.51 9.63
CA LEU A 234 -1.71 7.27 10.07
C LEU A 234 -1.40 7.30 11.58
N ARG A 235 -1.00 8.44 12.14
CA ARG A 235 -0.80 8.59 13.59
C ARG A 235 -2.08 8.36 14.37
N ALA A 236 -3.19 8.92 13.91
CA ALA A 236 -4.50 8.70 14.53
C ALA A 236 -4.87 7.21 14.53
N ARG A 237 -4.71 6.54 13.38
CA ARG A 237 -4.95 5.10 13.24
C ARG A 237 -4.07 4.27 14.17
N ILE A 238 -2.78 4.54 14.24
CA ILE A 238 -1.85 3.83 15.12
C ILE A 238 -2.19 4.08 16.59
N ALA A 239 -2.49 5.32 16.97
CA ALA A 239 -2.90 5.66 18.32
C ALA A 239 -4.18 4.89 18.74
N LEU A 240 -5.14 4.74 17.82
CA LEU A 240 -6.34 3.92 18.02
C LEU A 240 -5.98 2.45 18.29
N TYR A 241 -5.10 1.85 17.48
CA TYR A 241 -4.63 0.46 17.69
C TYR A 241 -3.84 0.29 19.00
N MET A 242 -3.12 1.33 19.43
CA MET A 242 -2.38 1.34 20.69
C MET A 242 -3.25 1.73 21.90
N LYS A 243 -4.56 1.96 21.72
CA LYS A 243 -5.51 2.43 22.77
C LYS A 243 -5.10 3.78 23.40
N LYS A 244 -4.35 4.61 22.65
CA LYS A 244 -3.92 5.96 23.06
C LYS A 244 -4.94 6.98 22.55
N TRP A 245 -6.09 7.02 23.20
CA TRP A 245 -7.28 7.74 22.76
C TRP A 245 -7.05 9.25 22.59
N ASP A 246 -6.32 9.88 23.51
CA ASP A 246 -6.01 11.32 23.45
C ASP A 246 -5.16 11.65 22.19
N ASP A 247 -4.19 10.79 21.85
CA ASP A 247 -3.40 10.97 20.64
C ASP A 247 -4.24 10.70 19.39
N ALA A 248 -5.14 9.72 19.41
CA ALA A 248 -6.04 9.45 18.30
C ALA A 248 -6.91 10.67 18.00
N ILE A 249 -7.55 11.25 19.01
CA ILE A 249 -8.34 12.47 18.88
C ILE A 249 -7.48 13.63 18.38
N LYS A 250 -6.33 13.88 19.01
CA LYS A 250 -5.42 14.98 18.65
C LYS A 250 -5.01 14.97 17.19
N TYR A 251 -4.66 13.79 16.63
CA TYR A 251 -4.21 13.70 15.25
C TYR A 251 -5.38 13.68 14.26
N SER A 252 -6.52 13.13 14.64
CA SER A 252 -7.75 13.24 13.85
C SER A 252 -8.21 14.68 13.73
N ASP A 253 -8.21 15.44 14.82
CA ASP A 253 -8.57 16.86 14.82
C ASP A 253 -7.69 17.69 13.89
N LYS A 254 -6.38 17.41 13.82
CA LYS A 254 -5.49 18.08 12.87
C LYS A 254 -5.92 17.91 11.41
N VAL A 255 -6.46 16.76 11.06
CA VAL A 255 -6.98 16.52 9.70
C VAL A 255 -8.33 17.19 9.51
N ILE A 256 -9.24 17.05 10.47
CA ILE A 256 -10.59 17.60 10.41
C ILE A 256 -10.59 19.13 10.37
N GLU A 257 -9.84 19.76 11.27
CA GLU A 257 -9.76 21.22 11.39
C GLU A 257 -9.01 21.90 10.26
N SER A 258 -8.21 21.13 9.49
CA SER A 258 -7.51 21.67 8.32
C SER A 258 -8.46 22.23 7.26
N ASN A 259 -9.68 21.67 7.18
CA ASN A 259 -10.68 21.96 6.14
C ASN A 259 -10.19 21.72 4.69
N TYR A 260 -9.10 20.98 4.48
CA TYR A 260 -8.65 20.60 3.15
C TYR A 260 -9.50 19.50 2.53
N TYR A 261 -10.04 18.62 3.37
CA TYR A 261 -10.86 17.49 2.95
C TYR A 261 -12.30 17.72 3.36
N THR A 262 -13.24 17.23 2.56
CA THR A 262 -14.68 17.38 2.85
C THR A 262 -15.36 16.03 2.72
N LEU A 263 -16.25 15.69 3.66
CA LEU A 263 -17.02 14.45 3.58
C LEU A 263 -17.82 14.40 2.27
N ALA A 264 -17.76 13.25 1.61
CA ALA A 264 -18.48 13.02 0.36
C ALA A 264 -20.00 13.00 0.63
N SER A 265 -20.71 13.98 0.11
CA SER A 265 -22.15 14.10 0.34
C SER A 265 -22.93 12.95 -0.27
N CYS A 266 -23.80 12.34 0.54
CA CYS A 266 -24.76 11.33 0.10
C CYS A 266 -25.97 11.92 -0.64
N THR A 267 -26.29 13.20 -0.45
CA THR A 267 -27.47 13.87 -1.01
C THR A 267 -27.14 14.79 -2.18
N ARG A 268 -25.99 15.49 -2.12
CA ARG A 268 -25.54 16.32 -3.23
C ARG A 268 -25.05 15.45 -4.39
N GLN A 269 -25.52 15.74 -5.59
CA GLN A 269 -25.25 14.94 -6.79
C GLN A 269 -24.13 15.55 -7.65
N VAL A 270 -23.27 14.68 -8.18
CA VAL A 270 -22.30 14.99 -9.24
C VAL A 270 -22.99 15.02 -10.60
N SER A 271 -23.91 14.09 -10.81
CA SER A 271 -24.77 13.95 -11.99
C SER A 271 -26.12 13.36 -11.58
N GLN A 272 -27.09 13.38 -12.49
CA GLN A 272 -28.42 12.86 -12.20
C GLN A 272 -28.38 11.44 -11.64
N GLY A 273 -28.85 11.28 -10.41
CA GLY A 273 -28.94 9.99 -9.70
C GLY A 273 -27.63 9.47 -9.13
N VAL A 274 -26.52 10.24 -9.21
CA VAL A 274 -25.20 9.84 -8.67
C VAL A 274 -24.75 10.86 -7.63
N SER A 275 -24.73 10.49 -6.35
CA SER A 275 -24.19 11.31 -5.30
C SER A 275 -22.65 11.40 -5.32
N TYR A 276 -22.07 12.42 -4.66
CA TYR A 276 -20.61 12.46 -4.46
C TYR A 276 -20.09 11.22 -3.76
N TYR A 277 -20.84 10.65 -2.83
CA TYR A 277 -20.49 9.43 -2.14
C TYR A 277 -20.43 8.21 -3.09
N GLN A 278 -21.43 8.04 -3.97
CA GLN A 278 -21.41 6.97 -4.97
C GLN A 278 -20.28 7.17 -5.99
N TYR A 279 -20.09 8.41 -6.43
CA TYR A 279 -19.06 8.78 -7.41
C TYR A 279 -17.66 8.44 -6.90
N MET A 280 -17.39 8.65 -5.62
CA MET A 280 -16.15 8.29 -4.96
C MET A 280 -15.77 6.80 -5.16
N TRP A 281 -16.75 5.92 -5.14
CA TRP A 281 -16.52 4.48 -5.27
C TRP A 281 -16.46 4.00 -6.72
N THR A 282 -17.11 4.70 -7.63
CA THR A 282 -17.23 4.28 -9.02
C THR A 282 -16.22 4.93 -9.97
N ASN A 283 -15.66 6.09 -9.61
CA ASN A 283 -14.75 6.86 -10.47
C ASN A 283 -13.41 7.20 -9.81
N ASP A 284 -13.14 6.73 -8.61
CA ASP A 284 -11.91 6.98 -7.86
C ASP A 284 -11.60 8.45 -7.53
N HIS A 285 -12.53 9.35 -7.78
CA HIS A 285 -12.46 10.76 -7.41
C HIS A 285 -13.13 10.98 -6.06
N SER A 286 -12.41 11.56 -5.12
CA SER A 286 -12.94 11.78 -3.77
C SER A 286 -12.39 13.06 -3.16
N ILE A 287 -13.30 13.93 -2.74
CA ILE A 287 -13.01 15.11 -1.91
C ILE A 287 -12.73 14.72 -0.45
N GLU A 288 -13.01 13.48 -0.08
CA GLU A 288 -12.81 12.88 1.23
C GLU A 288 -11.48 12.12 1.33
N GLY A 289 -10.90 11.77 0.20
CA GLY A 289 -9.66 10.98 0.14
C GLY A 289 -8.46 11.78 0.62
N ILE A 290 -7.77 11.29 1.65
CA ILE A 290 -6.51 11.84 2.14
C ILE A 290 -5.36 11.23 1.34
N TRP A 291 -5.42 9.91 1.11
CA TRP A 291 -4.48 9.22 0.22
C TRP A 291 -5.12 7.98 -0.42
N LYS A 292 -4.80 7.79 -1.68
CA LYS A 292 -5.16 6.60 -2.48
C LYS A 292 -3.95 6.10 -3.26
N VAL A 293 -3.93 4.81 -3.54
CA VAL A 293 -2.92 4.24 -4.46
C VAL A 293 -3.27 4.64 -5.88
N GLY A 294 -2.44 5.48 -6.49
CA GLY A 294 -2.68 6.04 -7.82
C GLY A 294 -2.45 5.02 -8.94
N PHE A 295 -3.40 4.93 -9.86
CA PHE A 295 -3.33 4.08 -11.05
C PHE A 295 -3.44 4.91 -12.33
N THR A 296 -2.85 4.39 -13.38
CA THR A 296 -3.06 4.84 -14.76
C THR A 296 -3.48 3.65 -15.62
N VAL A 297 -3.96 3.91 -16.81
CA VAL A 297 -4.35 2.86 -17.77
C VAL A 297 -3.20 1.91 -18.14
N ASN A 298 -1.96 2.39 -18.04
CA ASN A 298 -0.75 1.63 -18.36
C ASN A 298 -0.04 1.05 -17.12
N SER A 299 -0.44 1.47 -15.92
CA SER A 299 0.17 1.02 -14.65
C SER A 299 -0.89 1.03 -13.56
N TYR A 300 -1.51 -0.11 -13.32
CA TYR A 300 -2.52 -0.31 -12.29
C TYR A 300 -2.23 -1.58 -11.49
N GLY A 301 -2.85 -1.68 -10.32
CA GLY A 301 -2.68 -2.79 -9.40
C GLY A 301 -3.61 -3.96 -9.67
N GLY A 302 -3.94 -4.70 -8.62
CA GLY A 302 -4.85 -5.84 -8.68
C GLY A 302 -6.28 -5.46 -9.07
N ARG A 303 -7.03 -6.48 -9.50
CA ARG A 303 -8.45 -6.35 -9.86
C ARG A 303 -9.33 -6.74 -8.68
N LEU A 304 -9.33 -5.89 -7.66
CA LEU A 304 -10.00 -6.12 -6.37
C LEU A 304 -11.47 -6.56 -6.51
N GLY A 305 -12.19 -6.01 -7.48
CA GLY A 305 -13.60 -6.32 -7.69
C GLY A 305 -13.87 -7.66 -8.35
N THR A 306 -12.86 -8.39 -8.85
CA THR A 306 -13.08 -9.64 -9.58
C THR A 306 -13.80 -10.66 -8.72
N ILE A 307 -13.39 -10.87 -7.47
CA ILE A 307 -14.00 -11.90 -6.61
C ILE A 307 -15.45 -11.60 -6.21
N PHE A 308 -15.87 -10.33 -6.29
CA PHE A 308 -17.23 -9.88 -5.92
C PHE A 308 -18.17 -9.71 -7.11
N ALA A 309 -17.64 -9.61 -8.32
CA ALA A 309 -18.47 -9.39 -9.50
C ALA A 309 -18.15 -10.35 -10.65
N ASN A 310 -16.87 -10.55 -10.94
CA ASN A 310 -16.37 -11.30 -12.08
C ASN A 310 -17.19 -11.05 -13.36
N TYR A 311 -17.34 -9.75 -13.68
CA TYR A 311 -18.19 -9.30 -14.78
C TYR A 311 -17.44 -9.34 -16.11
N ASP A 312 -18.03 -9.93 -17.13
CA ASP A 312 -17.45 -10.12 -18.47
C ASP A 312 -18.17 -9.30 -19.56
N PHE A 313 -18.84 -8.18 -19.22
CA PHE A 313 -19.74 -7.38 -20.03
C PHE A 313 -21.09 -8.05 -20.38
N ARG A 314 -21.34 -9.27 -19.91
CA ARG A 314 -22.59 -10.01 -20.13
C ARG A 314 -23.13 -10.59 -18.83
N ASN A 315 -22.27 -11.26 -18.08
CA ASN A 315 -22.66 -12.05 -16.92
C ASN A 315 -21.86 -11.64 -15.67
N PHE A 316 -22.48 -11.80 -14.53
CA PHE A 316 -21.84 -11.73 -13.21
C PHE A 316 -21.61 -13.14 -12.69
N ARG A 317 -20.38 -13.47 -12.31
CA ARG A 317 -20.02 -14.78 -11.73
C ARG A 317 -19.14 -14.60 -10.49
N PRO A 318 -19.64 -13.95 -9.44
CA PRO A 318 -18.85 -13.67 -8.24
C PRO A 318 -18.42 -14.97 -7.56
N ASP A 319 -17.22 -14.97 -6.98
CA ASP A 319 -16.78 -16.01 -6.04
C ASP A 319 -17.43 -15.81 -4.67
N TYR A 320 -17.65 -14.55 -4.29
CA TYR A 320 -18.23 -14.15 -3.02
C TYR A 320 -19.37 -13.16 -3.23
N VAL A 321 -20.41 -13.33 -2.42
CA VAL A 321 -21.54 -12.41 -2.36
C VAL A 321 -21.70 -11.90 -0.92
N PRO A 322 -22.21 -10.68 -0.71
CA PRO A 322 -22.48 -10.18 0.62
C PRO A 322 -23.36 -11.13 1.43
N ALA A 323 -23.02 -11.34 2.68
CA ALA A 323 -23.87 -12.11 3.59
C ALA A 323 -25.15 -11.34 3.87
N GLU A 324 -26.29 -12.06 3.92
CA GLU A 324 -27.60 -11.45 4.14
C GLU A 324 -27.64 -10.64 5.43
N TRP A 325 -27.11 -11.20 6.52
CA TRP A 325 -27.07 -10.53 7.82
C TRP A 325 -26.28 -9.21 7.80
N VAL A 326 -25.27 -9.08 6.91
CA VAL A 326 -24.52 -7.82 6.76
C VAL A 326 -25.41 -6.73 6.14
N ILE A 327 -26.24 -7.12 5.14
CA ILE A 327 -27.17 -6.20 4.50
C ILE A 327 -28.27 -5.78 5.50
N ASP A 328 -28.73 -6.71 6.32
CA ASP A 328 -29.77 -6.48 7.34
C ASP A 328 -29.31 -5.56 8.49
N LEU A 329 -27.98 -5.36 8.68
CA LEU A 329 -27.46 -4.40 9.64
C LEU A 329 -27.68 -2.94 9.23
N TYR A 330 -27.93 -2.68 7.95
CA TYR A 330 -28.17 -1.33 7.46
C TYR A 330 -29.62 -0.94 7.64
N ASP A 331 -29.86 0.27 8.12
CA ASP A 331 -31.19 0.86 8.12
C ASP A 331 -31.73 1.03 6.69
N SER A 332 -33.03 0.91 6.50
CA SER A 332 -33.70 1.04 5.21
C SER A 332 -33.41 2.38 4.49
N ASN A 333 -33.09 3.44 5.25
CA ASN A 333 -32.73 4.76 4.75
C ASN A 333 -31.22 4.98 4.61
N ASP A 334 -30.40 3.97 4.92
CA ASP A 334 -28.95 4.10 4.81
C ASP A 334 -28.52 4.13 3.34
N LEU A 335 -27.97 5.26 2.91
CA LEU A 335 -27.54 5.47 1.55
C LEU A 335 -26.34 4.59 1.14
N ARG A 336 -25.65 3.97 2.11
CA ARG A 336 -24.61 2.99 1.84
C ARG A 336 -25.17 1.74 1.16
N VAL A 337 -26.41 1.33 1.49
CA VAL A 337 -27.07 0.17 0.87
C VAL A 337 -27.13 0.36 -0.65
N SER A 338 -27.71 1.47 -1.11
CA SER A 338 -27.84 1.75 -2.54
C SER A 338 -26.51 2.04 -3.24
N SER A 339 -25.47 2.40 -2.48
CA SER A 339 -24.13 2.67 -3.03
C SER A 339 -23.27 1.43 -3.13
N PHE A 340 -23.42 0.50 -2.18
CA PHE A 340 -22.54 -0.69 -2.10
C PHE A 340 -23.15 -1.94 -2.69
N PHE A 341 -24.46 -2.07 -2.70
CA PHE A 341 -25.13 -3.29 -3.10
C PHE A 341 -26.09 -3.05 -4.26
N LYS A 342 -26.07 -3.95 -5.24
CA LYS A 342 -27.02 -3.93 -6.34
C LYS A 342 -27.37 -5.35 -6.75
N ALA A 343 -28.68 -5.62 -6.81
CA ALA A 343 -29.17 -6.92 -7.23
C ALA A 343 -28.93 -7.17 -8.71
N TYR A 344 -28.31 -8.29 -9.01
CA TYR A 344 -28.08 -8.79 -10.36
C TYR A 344 -28.37 -10.27 -10.44
N THR A 345 -28.89 -10.71 -11.58
CA THR A 345 -28.98 -12.13 -11.91
C THR A 345 -27.59 -12.63 -12.29
N THR A 346 -27.12 -13.65 -11.58
CA THR A 346 -25.82 -14.25 -11.84
C THR A 346 -25.82 -15.17 -13.05
N GLY A 347 -24.68 -15.34 -13.70
CA GLY A 347 -24.50 -16.28 -14.81
C GLY A 347 -24.30 -17.74 -14.40
N TYR A 348 -24.62 -18.12 -13.16
CA TYR A 348 -24.64 -19.51 -12.72
C TYR A 348 -25.87 -20.25 -13.24
N SER A 349 -25.79 -21.58 -13.34
CA SER A 349 -26.75 -22.43 -13.99
C SER A 349 -28.21 -22.32 -13.49
N HIS A 350 -28.42 -21.72 -12.31
CA HIS A 350 -29.76 -21.53 -11.74
C HIS A 350 -30.22 -20.07 -11.77
N GLY A 351 -29.44 -19.14 -12.36
CA GLY A 351 -29.84 -17.75 -12.54
C GLY A 351 -30.17 -17.01 -11.23
N LEU A 352 -29.47 -17.32 -10.16
CA LEU A 352 -29.73 -16.71 -8.85
C LEU A 352 -29.55 -15.18 -8.90
N THR A 353 -30.57 -14.46 -8.46
CA THR A 353 -30.48 -13.00 -8.25
C THR A 353 -30.04 -12.72 -6.83
N TRP A 354 -28.95 -11.94 -6.68
CA TRP A 354 -28.36 -11.59 -5.38
C TRP A 354 -27.84 -10.15 -5.37
N PRO A 355 -27.85 -9.47 -4.20
CA PRO A 355 -27.20 -8.17 -4.07
C PRO A 355 -25.69 -8.35 -4.14
N LEU A 356 -25.06 -7.91 -5.23
CA LEU A 356 -23.62 -7.97 -5.43
C LEU A 356 -22.94 -6.73 -4.82
N LEU A 357 -21.71 -6.89 -4.34
CA LEU A 357 -20.91 -5.78 -3.81
C LEU A 357 -20.36 -4.93 -4.96
N MET A 358 -20.85 -3.70 -5.07
CA MET A 358 -20.47 -2.75 -6.11
C MET A 358 -19.36 -1.80 -5.68
N LYS A 359 -19.03 -1.75 -4.39
CA LYS A 359 -17.97 -0.88 -3.85
C LYS A 359 -16.61 -1.05 -4.56
N TYR A 360 -16.33 -2.27 -4.99
CA TYR A 360 -15.07 -2.64 -5.68
C TYR A 360 -15.29 -3.00 -7.15
N PHE A 361 -16.44 -2.68 -7.73
CA PHE A 361 -16.77 -3.08 -9.10
C PHE A 361 -15.77 -2.60 -10.15
N GLY A 362 -15.19 -1.43 -9.94
CA GLY A 362 -14.14 -0.87 -10.79
C GLY A 362 -14.43 0.57 -11.21
N ASN A 363 -13.37 1.25 -11.61
CA ASN A 363 -13.43 2.61 -12.13
C ASN A 363 -14.19 2.62 -13.47
N GLN A 364 -15.25 3.42 -13.56
CA GLN A 364 -16.13 3.45 -14.73
C GLN A 364 -15.44 4.01 -15.98
N ASP A 365 -14.49 4.91 -15.83
CA ASP A 365 -13.75 5.47 -16.96
C ASP A 365 -12.77 4.44 -17.52
N PHE A 366 -12.10 3.67 -16.65
CA PHE A 366 -11.25 2.55 -17.06
C PHE A 366 -12.06 1.47 -17.80
N MET A 367 -13.26 1.16 -17.30
CA MET A 367 -14.14 0.18 -17.92
C MET A 367 -14.65 0.62 -19.29
N LYS A 368 -15.17 1.85 -19.40
CA LYS A 368 -15.84 2.33 -20.60
C LYS A 368 -14.87 2.71 -21.72
N GLN A 369 -13.73 3.32 -21.37
CA GLN A 369 -12.78 3.84 -22.35
C GLN A 369 -11.70 2.83 -22.73
N TYR A 370 -11.30 1.95 -21.79
CA TYR A 370 -10.11 1.10 -21.96
C TYR A 370 -10.41 -0.40 -21.78
N ASN A 371 -11.64 -0.79 -21.48
CA ASN A 371 -12.03 -2.18 -21.18
C ASN A 371 -11.27 -2.80 -20.00
N ILE A 372 -10.83 -1.97 -19.06
CA ILE A 372 -10.12 -2.42 -17.84
C ILE A 372 -11.15 -2.65 -16.75
N LEU A 373 -11.52 -3.92 -16.52
CA LEU A 373 -12.53 -4.33 -15.54
C LEU A 373 -11.94 -4.51 -14.15
N HIS A 374 -12.76 -4.22 -13.13
CA HIS A 374 -12.51 -4.55 -11.72
C HIS A 374 -11.31 -3.86 -11.06
N VAL A 375 -10.77 -2.83 -11.69
CA VAL A 375 -9.69 -2.01 -11.16
C VAL A 375 -10.26 -0.78 -10.49
N THR A 376 -9.92 -0.58 -9.22
CA THR A 376 -10.29 0.56 -8.39
C THR A 376 -9.03 1.06 -7.68
N MET A 377 -8.84 2.37 -7.59
CA MET A 377 -7.78 2.96 -6.77
C MET A 377 -8.15 2.85 -5.28
N PRO A 378 -7.41 2.05 -4.51
CA PRO A 378 -7.72 1.89 -3.10
C PRO A 378 -7.53 3.19 -2.33
N LYS A 379 -8.56 3.61 -1.60
CA LYS A 379 -8.54 4.79 -0.73
C LYS A 379 -8.07 4.35 0.65
N VAL A 380 -6.79 4.54 0.93
CA VAL A 380 -6.15 4.03 2.15
C VAL A 380 -6.47 4.88 3.36
N PHE A 381 -6.54 6.21 3.17
CA PHE A 381 -6.96 7.15 4.21
C PHE A 381 -8.08 8.04 3.69
N ARG A 382 -9.11 8.23 4.51
CA ARG A 382 -10.28 9.07 4.24
C ARG A 382 -10.63 9.93 5.44
N LEU A 383 -11.20 11.10 5.18
CA LEU A 383 -11.65 12.01 6.24
C LEU A 383 -12.70 11.35 7.17
N SER A 384 -13.60 10.53 6.62
CA SER A 384 -14.61 9.83 7.41
C SER A 384 -14.02 8.90 8.47
N GLU A 385 -12.83 8.34 8.26
CA GLU A 385 -12.10 7.56 9.26
C GLU A 385 -11.68 8.41 10.46
N GLN A 386 -11.39 9.69 10.24
CA GLN A 386 -10.94 10.60 11.30
C GLN A 386 -12.08 11.02 12.24
N TYR A 387 -13.33 10.83 11.83
CA TYR A 387 -14.51 11.08 12.68
C TYR A 387 -14.95 9.87 13.52
N LEU A 388 -14.33 8.71 13.32
CA LEU A 388 -14.60 7.48 14.07
C LEU A 388 -13.83 7.41 15.39
#